data_8ae63262b2846e51583d7ad22dd3ac0c
#
_entry.id   8ae63262b2846e51583d7ad22dd3ac0c
#
_cell.length_a   1.000
_cell.length_b   1.000
_cell.length_c   1.000
_cell.angle_alpha   90.00
_cell.angle_beta   90.00
_cell.angle_gamma   90.00
#
_symmetry.space_group_name_H-M   'P 1'
#
loop_
_entity.id
_entity.type
_entity.pdbx_description
1 polymer ?
#
loop_
_entity_poly.entity_id
_entity_poly.type
_entity_poly.pdbx_seq_one_letter_code
_entity_poly.pdbx_strand_id
1 'polypeptide(L)'
;PGLFHARDLLKLNEHHGMLVAYNGGKVVDTTTNEVLYDKYIQDDLAMELLEHLKDYPVNPIIDDGKVLYVTDKNGYRVKEEALNDSMEYVEVPSLTEHLDFHLNKILTAVDPQKTYDVLETIGMPFRDQVTFVRTAPYYIEAIPVGTSKASGLSNVCKGLGIDSSEVIAFG
;
A
#
# COMPACT_ATOMS: atom_id res chain seq x y z
N PRO A 1 3.02 -4.21 -9.05
CA PRO A 1 3.09 -5.66 -8.85
C PRO A 1 3.31 -5.99 -7.36
N GLY A 2 2.73 -7.11 -6.92
CA GLY A 2 2.91 -7.59 -5.56
C GLY A 2 4.39 -7.78 -5.22
N LEU A 3 4.72 -7.61 -3.93
CA LEU A 3 6.10 -7.60 -3.42
C LEU A 3 6.93 -8.79 -3.92
N PHE A 4 6.40 -10.00 -3.76
CA PHE A 4 7.11 -11.22 -4.12
C PHE A 4 7.16 -11.44 -5.64
N HIS A 5 6.12 -11.01 -6.38
CA HIS A 5 6.12 -11.08 -7.83
C HIS A 5 7.22 -10.19 -8.44
N ALA A 6 7.37 -8.96 -7.96
CA ALA A 6 8.43 -8.05 -8.41
C ALA A 6 9.82 -8.64 -8.12
N ARG A 7 10.03 -9.22 -6.94
CA ARG A 7 11.27 -9.90 -6.58
C ARG A 7 11.62 -11.01 -7.57
N ASP A 8 10.68 -11.90 -7.83
CA ASP A 8 10.90 -13.09 -8.64
C ASP A 8 11.05 -12.74 -10.13
N LEU A 9 10.25 -11.80 -10.64
CA LEU A 9 10.33 -11.31 -12.02
C LEU A 9 11.69 -10.68 -12.33
N LEU A 10 12.21 -9.90 -11.41
CA LEU A 10 13.50 -9.20 -11.55
C LEU A 10 14.69 -10.02 -11.04
N LYS A 11 14.46 -11.25 -10.57
CA LYS A 11 15.48 -12.15 -9.99
C LYS A 11 16.30 -11.49 -8.87
N LEU A 12 15.66 -10.64 -8.10
CA LEU A 12 16.35 -9.89 -7.05
C LEU A 12 16.90 -10.78 -5.93
N ASN A 13 16.40 -12.01 -5.80
CA ASN A 13 16.93 -13.03 -4.89
C ASN A 13 18.29 -13.58 -5.31
N GLU A 14 18.68 -13.42 -6.59
CA GLU A 14 20.00 -13.82 -7.12
C GLU A 14 21.05 -12.73 -6.93
N HIS A 15 20.62 -11.51 -6.61
CA HIS A 15 21.46 -10.32 -6.43
C HIS A 15 21.12 -9.68 -5.10
N HIS A 16 22.10 -9.32 -4.29
CA HIS A 16 21.87 -8.57 -3.05
C HIS A 16 21.12 -7.28 -3.35
N GLY A 17 19.82 -7.28 -3.11
CA GLY A 17 18.94 -6.16 -3.38
C GLY A 17 17.99 -5.89 -2.23
N MET A 18 17.53 -4.65 -2.14
CA MET A 18 16.48 -4.24 -1.24
C MET A 18 15.23 -3.88 -2.04
N LEU A 19 14.09 -4.39 -1.62
CA LEU A 19 12.81 -4.02 -2.20
C LEU A 19 12.11 -3.02 -1.27
N VAL A 20 11.83 -1.84 -1.81
CA VAL A 20 11.08 -0.79 -1.11
C VAL A 20 9.66 -0.77 -1.67
N ALA A 21 8.70 -1.15 -0.86
CA ALA A 21 7.29 -1.28 -1.24
C ALA A 21 6.38 -0.36 -0.41
N TYR A 22 5.09 -0.35 -0.73
CA TYR A 22 4.06 0.42 -0.01
C TYR A 22 4.44 1.89 0.16
N ASN A 23 4.82 2.54 -0.96
CA ASN A 23 5.28 3.93 -0.97
C ASN A 23 6.49 4.22 -0.05
N GLY A 24 7.28 3.20 0.30
CA GLY A 24 8.39 3.32 1.24
C GLY A 24 8.06 2.88 2.66
N GLY A 25 6.87 2.36 2.88
CA GLY A 25 6.42 1.83 4.19
C GLY A 25 7.05 0.49 4.55
N LYS A 26 7.54 -0.27 3.55
CA LYS A 26 8.13 -1.59 3.79
C LYS A 26 9.44 -1.76 3.03
N VAL A 27 10.46 -2.28 3.71
CA VAL A 27 11.77 -2.62 3.12
C VAL A 27 12.07 -4.08 3.42
N VAL A 28 12.38 -4.82 2.37
CA VAL A 28 12.69 -6.26 2.46
C VAL A 28 14.02 -6.54 1.79
N ASP A 29 14.90 -7.28 2.47
CA ASP A 29 16.06 -7.90 1.85
C ASP A 29 15.60 -9.02 0.93
N THR A 30 15.90 -8.90 -0.37
CA THR A 30 15.41 -9.85 -1.38
C THR A 30 16.13 -11.21 -1.35
N THR A 31 17.28 -11.29 -0.70
CA THR A 31 18.06 -12.53 -0.58
C THR A 31 17.57 -13.38 0.59
N THR A 32 17.36 -12.75 1.75
CA THR A 32 16.95 -13.41 2.99
C THR A 32 15.45 -13.44 3.21
N ASN A 33 14.71 -12.57 2.52
CA ASN A 33 13.29 -12.23 2.76
C ASN A 33 13.04 -11.60 4.14
N GLU A 34 14.08 -11.09 4.79
CA GLU A 34 13.95 -10.39 6.05
C GLU A 34 13.28 -9.02 5.84
N VAL A 35 12.30 -8.71 6.67
CA VAL A 35 11.68 -7.39 6.71
C VAL A 35 12.54 -6.49 7.58
N LEU A 36 13.24 -5.56 6.96
CA LEU A 36 14.17 -4.63 7.63
C LEU A 36 13.46 -3.38 8.16
N TYR A 37 12.36 -3.03 7.57
CA TYR A 37 11.53 -1.89 7.96
C TYR A 37 10.09 -2.17 7.59
N ASP A 38 9.18 -1.94 8.53
CA ASP A 38 7.73 -2.06 8.33
C ASP A 38 7.00 -0.96 9.06
N LYS A 39 6.34 -0.09 8.31
CA LYS A 39 5.49 0.97 8.82
C LYS A 39 4.08 0.75 8.31
N TYR A 40 3.17 0.62 9.24
CA TYR A 40 1.77 0.34 8.96
C TYR A 40 0.85 1.38 9.62
N ILE A 41 -0.38 1.46 9.17
CA ILE A 41 -1.44 2.23 9.81
C ILE A 41 -1.76 1.51 11.13
N GLN A 42 -1.85 2.25 12.25
CA GLN A 42 -2.19 1.66 13.53
C GLN A 42 -3.51 0.90 13.42
N ASP A 43 -3.61 -0.28 14.03
CA ASP A 43 -4.71 -1.22 13.78
C ASP A 43 -6.08 -0.60 14.09
N ASP A 44 -6.21 0.09 15.24
CA ASP A 44 -7.46 0.78 15.58
C ASP A 44 -7.84 1.85 14.55
N LEU A 45 -6.84 2.59 14.05
CA LEU A 45 -7.03 3.60 13.01
C LEU A 45 -7.38 2.98 11.66
N ALA A 46 -6.78 1.84 11.32
CA ALA A 46 -7.12 1.10 10.11
C ALA A 46 -8.56 0.60 10.14
N MET A 47 -8.99 0.07 11.28
CA MET A 47 -10.38 -0.35 11.51
C MET A 47 -11.36 0.82 11.39
N GLU A 48 -11.06 1.94 12.06
CA GLU A 48 -11.90 3.15 12.01
C GLU A 48 -12.01 3.69 10.57
N LEU A 49 -10.90 3.74 9.84
CA LEU A 49 -10.89 4.19 8.45
C LEU A 49 -11.68 3.25 7.52
N LEU A 50 -11.55 1.93 7.67
CA LEU A 50 -12.33 0.97 6.90
C LEU A 50 -13.82 1.07 7.18
N GLU A 51 -14.22 1.29 8.43
CA GLU A 51 -15.63 1.55 8.77
C GLU A 51 -16.13 2.85 8.15
N HIS A 52 -15.33 3.92 8.25
CA HIS A 52 -15.67 5.21 7.64
C HIS A 52 -15.86 5.13 6.11
N LEU A 53 -15.02 4.32 5.43
CA LEU A 53 -15.11 4.15 3.98
C LEU A 53 -16.42 3.50 3.52
N LYS A 54 -17.14 2.78 4.39
CA LYS A 54 -18.44 2.16 4.05
C LYS A 54 -19.53 3.20 3.72
N ASP A 55 -19.40 4.41 4.21
CA ASP A 55 -20.37 5.50 3.97
C ASP A 55 -20.20 6.16 2.59
N TYR A 56 -19.19 5.75 1.81
CA TYR A 56 -18.84 6.35 0.53
C TYR A 56 -18.94 5.36 -0.64
N PRO A 57 -19.27 5.83 -1.84
CA PRO A 57 -19.35 4.99 -3.03
C PRO A 57 -17.96 4.65 -3.58
N VAL A 58 -17.17 3.95 -2.78
CA VAL A 58 -15.79 3.58 -3.07
C VAL A 58 -15.59 2.09 -2.83
N ASN A 59 -14.53 1.51 -3.41
CA ASN A 59 -14.19 0.11 -3.24
C ASN A 59 -12.83 0.01 -2.53
N PRO A 60 -12.80 -0.16 -1.20
CA PRO A 60 -11.57 -0.40 -0.47
C PRO A 60 -10.98 -1.77 -0.84
N ILE A 61 -9.66 -1.78 -1.00
CA ILE A 61 -8.85 -2.96 -1.27
C ILE A 61 -7.73 -2.97 -0.22
N ILE A 62 -7.62 -4.05 0.52
CA ILE A 62 -6.53 -4.29 1.46
C ILE A 62 -5.75 -5.55 1.06
N ASP A 63 -4.52 -5.69 1.52
CA ASP A 63 -3.69 -6.85 1.21
C ASP A 63 -2.79 -7.25 2.40
N ASP A 64 -2.48 -8.54 2.45
CA ASP A 64 -1.51 -9.14 3.38
C ASP A 64 -0.12 -9.33 2.74
N GLY A 65 0.08 -8.76 1.55
CA GLY A 65 1.28 -8.93 0.72
C GLY A 65 1.22 -10.13 -0.23
N LYS A 66 0.15 -10.94 -0.19
CA LYS A 66 -0.04 -12.12 -1.05
C LYS A 66 -1.39 -12.13 -1.73
N VAL A 67 -2.43 -11.71 -1.03
CA VAL A 67 -3.83 -11.73 -1.47
C VAL A 67 -4.44 -10.36 -1.26
N LEU A 68 -5.24 -9.92 -2.22
CA LEU A 68 -6.09 -8.74 -2.10
C LEU A 68 -7.45 -9.14 -1.52
N TYR A 69 -7.93 -8.42 -0.53
CA TYR A 69 -9.24 -8.61 0.07
C TYR A 69 -10.17 -7.44 -0.27
N VAL A 70 -11.39 -7.76 -0.69
CA VAL A 70 -12.42 -6.82 -1.11
C VAL A 70 -13.79 -7.25 -0.61
N THR A 71 -14.75 -6.33 -0.54
CA THR A 71 -16.16 -6.66 -0.23
C THR A 71 -17.02 -6.87 -1.48
N ASP A 72 -16.52 -6.51 -2.66
CA ASP A 72 -17.17 -6.74 -3.96
C ASP A 72 -16.12 -7.06 -5.02
N LYS A 73 -16.08 -8.30 -5.48
CA LYS A 73 -15.20 -8.73 -6.58
C LYS A 73 -15.44 -8.03 -7.91
N ASN A 74 -16.64 -7.50 -8.11
CA ASN A 74 -17.02 -6.76 -9.30
C ASN A 74 -16.90 -5.24 -9.10
N GLY A 75 -16.42 -4.83 -7.93
CA GLY A 75 -16.18 -3.44 -7.61
C GLY A 75 -15.28 -2.73 -8.64
N TYR A 76 -15.46 -1.42 -8.75
CA TYR A 76 -14.72 -0.62 -9.72
C TYR A 76 -13.22 -0.82 -9.61
N ARG A 77 -12.57 -1.22 -10.70
CA ARG A 77 -11.11 -1.42 -10.80
C ARG A 77 -10.48 -2.51 -9.90
N VAL A 78 -11.26 -3.32 -9.23
CA VAL A 78 -10.75 -4.42 -8.38
C VAL A 78 -9.96 -5.44 -9.19
N LYS A 79 -10.54 -5.89 -10.30
CA LYS A 79 -9.90 -6.88 -11.18
C LYS A 79 -8.62 -6.34 -11.82
N GLU A 80 -8.62 -5.09 -12.21
CA GLU A 80 -7.44 -4.45 -12.80
C GLU A 80 -6.30 -4.34 -11.78
N GLU A 81 -6.61 -4.02 -10.52
CA GLU A 81 -5.57 -3.97 -9.48
C GLU A 81 -4.97 -5.36 -9.24
N ALA A 82 -5.80 -6.40 -9.12
CA ALA A 82 -5.33 -7.77 -8.97
C ALA A 82 -4.40 -8.20 -10.11
N LEU A 83 -4.74 -7.83 -11.36
CA LEU A 83 -3.91 -8.09 -12.52
C LEU A 83 -2.60 -7.30 -12.50
N ASN A 84 -2.65 -6.01 -12.12
CA ASN A 84 -1.47 -5.14 -12.04
C ASN A 84 -0.47 -5.64 -10.99
N ASP A 85 -1.00 -6.10 -9.86
CA ASP A 85 -0.19 -6.63 -8.75
C ASP A 85 0.19 -8.10 -8.93
N SER A 86 -0.41 -8.78 -9.92
CA SER A 86 -0.27 -10.23 -10.11
C SER A 86 -0.60 -11.00 -8.84
N MET A 87 -1.66 -10.58 -8.17
CA MET A 87 -2.15 -11.15 -6.91
C MET A 87 -3.52 -11.77 -7.10
N GLU A 88 -3.79 -12.80 -6.33
CA GLU A 88 -5.14 -13.33 -6.15
C GLU A 88 -5.98 -12.31 -5.38
N TYR A 89 -7.29 -12.26 -5.63
CA TYR A 89 -8.22 -11.45 -4.86
C TYR A 89 -9.41 -12.25 -4.36
N VAL A 90 -9.76 -12.02 -3.12
CA VAL A 90 -10.79 -12.74 -2.38
C VAL A 90 -11.86 -11.77 -1.90
N GLU A 91 -13.12 -12.15 -2.13
CA GLU A 91 -14.26 -11.43 -1.58
C GLU A 91 -14.54 -11.90 -0.15
N VAL A 92 -14.64 -10.94 0.77
CA VAL A 92 -14.97 -11.18 2.17
C VAL A 92 -16.21 -10.38 2.58
N PRO A 93 -17.02 -10.87 3.52
CA PRO A 93 -18.23 -10.18 3.95
C PRO A 93 -17.96 -8.81 4.56
N SER A 94 -16.83 -8.66 5.25
CA SER A 94 -16.42 -7.43 5.92
C SER A 94 -14.89 -7.37 5.98
N LEU A 95 -14.30 -6.24 5.55
CA LEU A 95 -12.85 -6.04 5.65
C LEU A 95 -12.41 -5.88 7.11
N THR A 96 -13.21 -5.22 7.94
CA THR A 96 -12.90 -5.02 9.36
C THR A 96 -12.96 -6.31 10.17
N GLU A 97 -13.93 -7.20 9.88
CA GLU A 97 -14.01 -8.51 10.54
C GLU A 97 -12.94 -9.48 10.05
N HIS A 98 -12.42 -9.27 8.83
CA HIS A 98 -11.38 -10.11 8.23
C HIS A 98 -9.96 -9.66 8.62
N LEU A 99 -9.79 -8.43 9.09
CA LEU A 99 -8.49 -7.83 9.35
C LEU A 99 -7.83 -8.44 10.60
N ASP A 100 -6.87 -9.33 10.37
CA ASP A 100 -6.02 -9.96 11.39
C ASP A 100 -4.51 -9.74 11.13
N PHE A 101 -4.18 -8.78 10.25
CA PHE A 101 -2.83 -8.39 9.86
C PHE A 101 -2.70 -6.86 9.78
N HIS A 102 -1.46 -6.37 9.86
CA HIS A 102 -1.18 -4.93 9.78
C HIS A 102 -1.27 -4.42 8.32
N LEU A 103 -1.88 -3.25 8.14
CA LEU A 103 -2.03 -2.60 6.84
C LEU A 103 -0.95 -1.56 6.57
N ASN A 104 -0.11 -1.79 5.58
CA ASN A 104 0.84 -0.79 5.11
C ASN A 104 0.15 0.32 4.29
N LYS A 105 -0.98 0.00 3.66
CA LYS A 105 -1.86 0.94 2.95
C LYS A 105 -3.29 0.43 2.92
N ILE A 106 -4.22 1.34 2.69
CA ILE A 106 -5.59 1.03 2.23
C ILE A 106 -5.73 1.67 0.86
N LEU A 107 -5.90 0.86 -0.17
CA LEU A 107 -6.17 1.34 -1.52
C LEU A 107 -7.69 1.51 -1.69
N THR A 108 -8.12 2.60 -2.27
CA THR A 108 -9.53 2.87 -2.54
C THR A 108 -9.71 3.16 -4.02
N ALA A 109 -10.50 2.33 -4.71
CA ALA A 109 -10.87 2.55 -6.10
C ALA A 109 -12.16 3.39 -6.17
N VAL A 110 -12.14 4.44 -6.98
CA VAL A 110 -13.23 5.42 -7.07
C VAL A 110 -13.38 5.95 -8.51
N ASP A 111 -14.61 6.28 -8.90
CA ASP A 111 -14.88 6.94 -10.16
C ASP A 111 -14.07 8.25 -10.28
N PRO A 112 -13.27 8.45 -11.36
CA PRO A 112 -12.43 9.63 -11.53
C PRO A 112 -13.16 10.95 -11.43
N GLN A 113 -14.44 11.01 -11.80
CA GLN A 113 -15.25 12.22 -11.70
C GLN A 113 -15.57 12.61 -10.25
N LYS A 114 -15.46 11.66 -9.31
CA LYS A 114 -15.74 11.83 -7.88
C LYS A 114 -14.47 11.88 -7.03
N THR A 115 -13.29 11.67 -7.62
CA THR A 115 -12.03 11.49 -6.89
C THR A 115 -11.69 12.70 -6.00
N TYR A 116 -11.96 13.90 -6.46
CA TYR A 116 -11.65 15.12 -5.70
C TYR A 116 -12.52 15.26 -4.47
N ASP A 117 -13.83 15.17 -4.64
CA ASP A 117 -14.81 15.33 -3.55
C ASP A 117 -14.63 14.23 -2.51
N VAL A 118 -14.39 12.98 -2.97
CA VAL A 118 -14.17 11.84 -2.10
C VAL A 118 -12.87 12.01 -1.29
N LEU A 119 -11.79 12.49 -1.92
CA LEU A 119 -10.51 12.69 -1.23
C LEU A 119 -10.64 13.73 -0.11
N GLU A 120 -11.24 14.87 -0.37
CA GLU A 120 -11.45 15.92 0.64
C GLU A 120 -12.37 15.41 1.77
N THR A 121 -13.49 14.77 1.41
CA THR A 121 -14.47 14.30 2.38
C THR A 121 -13.95 13.16 3.24
N ILE A 122 -13.28 12.15 2.65
CA ILE A 122 -12.67 11.04 3.38
C ILE A 122 -11.48 11.53 4.20
N GLY A 123 -10.64 12.38 3.62
CA GLY A 123 -9.40 12.82 4.25
C GLY A 123 -9.58 13.69 5.49
N MET A 124 -10.67 14.46 5.55
CA MET A 124 -10.86 15.45 6.59
C MET A 124 -10.81 14.92 8.03
N PRO A 125 -11.47 13.81 8.40
CA PRO A 125 -11.41 13.28 9.77
C PRO A 125 -10.04 12.71 10.14
N PHE A 126 -9.23 12.27 9.16
CA PHE A 126 -8.01 11.49 9.37
C PHE A 126 -6.73 12.21 8.93
N ARG A 127 -6.81 13.47 8.50
CA ARG A 127 -5.72 14.22 7.85
C ARG A 127 -4.42 14.33 8.67
N ASP A 128 -4.52 14.24 10.00
CA ASP A 128 -3.37 14.33 10.88
C ASP A 128 -2.83 12.94 11.28
N GLN A 129 -3.52 11.87 10.89
CA GLN A 129 -3.24 10.49 11.28
C GLN A 129 -2.77 9.62 10.11
N VAL A 130 -3.30 9.86 8.91
CA VAL A 130 -2.88 9.21 7.66
C VAL A 130 -2.67 10.24 6.56
N THR A 131 -1.87 9.87 5.58
CA THR A 131 -1.69 10.64 4.35
C THR A 131 -2.51 10.01 3.24
N PHE A 132 -3.39 10.79 2.60
CA PHE A 132 -4.11 10.36 1.41
C PHE A 132 -3.36 10.80 0.16
N VAL A 133 -3.05 9.84 -0.72
CA VAL A 133 -2.31 10.08 -1.96
C VAL A 133 -3.13 9.57 -3.13
N ARG A 134 -3.33 10.43 -4.14
CA ARG A 134 -3.89 9.99 -5.41
C ARG A 134 -2.78 9.42 -6.29
N THR A 135 -2.74 8.11 -6.45
CA THR A 135 -1.71 7.41 -7.21
C THR A 135 -2.11 7.20 -8.68
N ALA A 136 -3.41 7.25 -8.98
CA ALA A 136 -3.97 7.22 -10.32
C ALA A 136 -5.25 8.07 -10.36
N PRO A 137 -5.81 8.39 -11.54
CA PRO A 137 -7.08 9.13 -11.64
C PRO A 137 -8.24 8.47 -10.88
N TYR A 138 -8.15 7.20 -10.61
CA TYR A 138 -9.18 6.35 -10.00
C TYR A 138 -8.71 5.65 -8.71
N TYR A 139 -7.47 5.89 -8.23
CA TYR A 139 -6.95 5.30 -7.01
C TYR A 139 -6.52 6.37 -6.01
N ILE A 140 -7.01 6.19 -4.79
CA ILE A 140 -6.59 6.92 -3.60
C ILE A 140 -6.01 5.92 -2.60
N GLU A 141 -4.82 6.18 -2.11
CA GLU A 141 -4.17 5.37 -1.07
C GLU A 141 -4.12 6.14 0.24
N ALA A 142 -4.59 5.52 1.31
CA ALA A 142 -4.31 5.95 2.67
C ALA A 142 -3.04 5.23 3.14
N ILE A 143 -2.03 5.99 3.53
CA ILE A 143 -0.72 5.49 3.98
C ILE A 143 -0.33 6.15 5.32
N PRO A 144 0.55 5.53 6.13
CA PRO A 144 1.03 6.13 7.35
C PRO A 144 1.70 7.49 7.12
N VAL A 145 1.44 8.46 7.99
CA VAL A 145 2.06 9.80 7.91
C VAL A 145 3.58 9.70 7.85
N GLY A 146 4.21 10.49 6.97
CA GLY A 146 5.66 10.49 6.79
C GLY A 146 6.21 9.32 5.99
N THR A 147 5.33 8.51 5.36
CA THR A 147 5.73 7.48 4.40
C THR A 147 5.90 8.10 3.02
N SER A 148 7.02 7.82 2.37
CA SER A 148 7.30 8.21 0.99
C SER A 148 8.40 7.31 0.40
N LYS A 149 8.50 7.25 -0.92
CA LYS A 149 9.60 6.55 -1.60
C LYS A 149 10.96 7.04 -1.12
N ALA A 150 11.09 8.34 -0.86
CA ALA A 150 12.32 8.93 -0.35
C ALA A 150 12.63 8.49 1.08
N SER A 151 11.62 8.41 1.98
CA SER A 151 11.83 7.92 3.34
C SER A 151 12.19 6.43 3.35
N GLY A 152 11.58 5.62 2.49
CA GLY A 152 11.94 4.21 2.32
C GLY A 152 13.39 4.03 1.87
N LEU A 153 13.82 4.77 0.83
CA LEU A 153 15.21 4.77 0.37
C LEU A 153 16.18 5.23 1.47
N SER A 154 15.82 6.28 2.21
CA SER A 154 16.62 6.74 3.35
C SER A 154 16.80 5.66 4.42
N ASN A 155 15.77 4.87 4.69
CA ASN A 155 15.85 3.74 5.63
C ASN A 155 16.78 2.64 5.12
N VAL A 156 16.75 2.34 3.81
CA VAL A 156 17.72 1.41 3.18
C VAL A 156 19.14 1.93 3.36
N CYS A 157 19.41 3.19 3.00
CA CYS A 157 20.74 3.78 3.11
C CYS A 157 21.27 3.73 4.55
N LYS A 158 20.43 4.09 5.53
CA LYS A 158 20.79 4.01 6.96
C LYS A 158 21.10 2.59 7.41
N GLY A 159 20.29 1.62 7.00
CA GLY A 159 20.50 0.21 7.33
C GLY A 159 21.79 -0.36 6.75
N LEU A 160 22.18 0.10 5.57
CA LEU A 160 23.41 -0.33 4.89
C LEU A 160 24.65 0.54 5.22
N GLY A 161 24.48 1.63 5.98
CA GLY A 161 25.59 2.57 6.27
C GLY A 161 26.05 3.35 5.04
N ILE A 162 25.16 3.56 4.06
CA ILE A 162 25.44 4.28 2.80
C ILE A 162 25.03 5.74 2.95
N ASP A 163 25.93 6.68 2.55
CA ASP A 163 25.57 8.09 2.48
C ASP A 163 24.70 8.38 1.25
N SER A 164 23.78 9.31 1.37
CA SER A 164 22.87 9.67 0.27
C SER A 164 23.60 10.20 -0.98
N SER A 165 24.79 10.74 -0.82
CA SER A 165 25.66 11.19 -1.94
C SER A 165 26.23 10.02 -2.76
N GLU A 166 26.17 8.79 -2.26
CA GLU A 166 26.60 7.57 -2.94
C GLU A 166 25.47 6.90 -3.72
N VAL A 167 24.24 7.48 -3.70
CA VAL A 167 23.05 6.91 -4.30
C VAL A 167 22.72 7.60 -5.63
N ILE A 168 22.48 6.78 -6.67
CA ILE A 168 21.93 7.25 -7.94
C ILE A 168 20.50 6.70 -8.07
N ALA A 169 19.52 7.58 -8.25
CA ALA A 169 18.13 7.21 -8.48
C ALA A 169 17.77 7.41 -9.97
N PHE A 170 17.01 6.47 -10.51
CA PHE A 170 16.43 6.54 -11.84
C PHE A 170 14.91 6.54 -11.72
N GLY A 171 14.20 7.36 -12.55
CA GLY A 171 12.75 7.46 -12.54
C GLY A 171 12.20 8.16 -13.76
#